data_c50bb93c71d04f07e46f1df788ed1ac0
#
_entry.id   c50bb93c71d04f07e46f1df788ed1ac0
#
_cell.length_a   1.000
_cell.length_b   1.000
_cell.length_c   1.000
_cell.angle_alpha   90.00
_cell.angle_beta   90.00
_cell.angle_gamma   90.00
#
_symmetry.space_group_name_H-M   'P 1'
#
loop_
_entity.id
_entity.type
_entity.pdbx_description
1 polymer ?
#
loop_
_entity_poly.entity_id
_entity_poly.type
_entity_poly.pdbx_seq_one_letter_code
_entity_poly.pdbx_strand_id
1 'polypeptide(L)'
;MRTALVTGASRGIGLELCRQLKGGGYEVTAVCRAAAEDLADLGCRIVSGIDVTDPRTVGNLASLLQGVSIDLLVNNAGILIGDRPESLDFDDLRRQFEVNALGPLAVTRALAPRLRDGGKVAMITSRMGSIADNSSGGYYGYRVSKAALNMLGVNLAHELRSRGIAVLMLHPGMVATEMTGRQGIPVEDAAAMLIERIEQLGLEQTGTFWHANGERLPW
;
A
#
# COMPACT_ATOMS: atom_id res chain seq x y z
N MET A 1 3.81 -15.01 -17.13
CA MET A 1 2.98 -14.95 -15.91
C MET A 1 3.24 -13.58 -15.28
N ARG A 2 2.20 -12.87 -14.82
CA ARG A 2 2.36 -11.56 -14.15
C ARG A 2 2.81 -11.78 -12.70
N THR A 3 3.65 -10.89 -12.19
CA THR A 3 4.18 -10.96 -10.82
C THR A 3 3.66 -9.80 -9.98
N ALA A 4 3.27 -10.06 -8.75
CA ALA A 4 2.83 -9.05 -7.80
C ALA A 4 3.61 -9.16 -6.49
N LEU A 5 3.92 -8.01 -5.89
CA LEU A 5 4.48 -7.93 -4.56
C LEU A 5 3.56 -7.09 -3.67
N VAL A 6 3.20 -7.63 -2.50
CA VAL A 6 2.31 -6.96 -1.54
C VAL A 6 3.03 -6.81 -0.20
N THR A 7 3.13 -5.58 0.31
CA THR A 7 3.65 -5.30 1.66
C THR A 7 2.54 -5.33 2.70
N GLY A 8 2.88 -5.68 3.96
CA GLY A 8 1.87 -5.81 5.02
C GLY A 8 0.91 -6.98 4.78
N ALA A 9 1.42 -8.06 4.20
CA ALA A 9 0.65 -9.19 3.69
C ALA A 9 0.17 -10.18 4.75
N SER A 10 0.54 -10.04 6.03
CA SER A 10 0.27 -11.05 7.05
C SER A 10 -1.18 -11.10 7.53
N ARG A 11 -2.00 -10.09 7.28
CA ARG A 11 -3.41 -10.01 7.71
C ARG A 11 -4.21 -8.96 6.93
N GLY A 12 -5.51 -8.95 7.16
CA GLY A 12 -6.44 -7.94 6.65
C GLY A 12 -6.36 -7.80 5.12
N ILE A 13 -6.42 -6.56 4.63
CA ILE A 13 -6.44 -6.26 3.19
C ILE A 13 -5.22 -6.86 2.47
N GLY A 14 -4.02 -6.81 3.07
CA GLY A 14 -2.81 -7.33 2.43
C GLY A 14 -2.83 -8.84 2.21
N LEU A 15 -3.33 -9.61 3.18
CA LEU A 15 -3.51 -11.05 3.07
C LEU A 15 -4.53 -11.39 1.97
N GLU A 16 -5.66 -10.69 1.96
CA GLU A 16 -6.73 -10.93 0.99
C GLU A 16 -6.32 -10.53 -0.43
N LEU A 17 -5.56 -9.43 -0.58
CA LEU A 17 -4.95 -9.08 -1.87
C LEU A 17 -4.03 -10.20 -2.38
N CYS A 18 -3.20 -10.80 -1.51
CA CYS A 18 -2.37 -11.95 -1.89
C CYS A 18 -3.22 -13.12 -2.37
N ARG A 19 -4.30 -13.45 -1.65
CA ARG A 19 -5.22 -14.53 -2.02
C ARG A 19 -5.86 -14.32 -3.38
N GLN A 20 -6.44 -13.15 -3.60
CA GLN A 20 -7.18 -12.86 -4.82
C GLN A 20 -6.26 -12.65 -6.03
N LEU A 21 -5.12 -11.97 -5.87
CA LEU A 21 -4.13 -11.82 -6.93
C LEU A 21 -3.60 -13.19 -7.39
N LYS A 22 -3.32 -14.09 -6.43
CA LYS A 22 -2.93 -15.46 -6.78
C LYS A 22 -4.04 -16.20 -7.52
N GLY A 23 -5.27 -16.11 -7.05
CA GLY A 23 -6.45 -16.67 -7.74
C GLY A 23 -6.64 -16.09 -9.15
N GLY A 24 -6.26 -14.82 -9.36
CA GLY A 24 -6.24 -14.14 -10.65
C GLY A 24 -5.01 -14.45 -11.54
N GLY A 25 -4.17 -15.43 -11.16
CA GLY A 25 -3.06 -15.90 -11.97
C GLY A 25 -1.75 -15.09 -11.83
N TYR A 26 -1.61 -14.27 -10.79
CA TYR A 26 -0.33 -13.67 -10.45
C TYR A 26 0.57 -14.63 -9.68
N GLU A 27 1.86 -14.56 -9.95
CA GLU A 27 2.89 -15.04 -9.03
C GLU A 27 3.07 -13.99 -7.92
N VAL A 28 2.65 -14.34 -6.70
CA VAL A 28 2.60 -13.37 -5.59
C VAL A 28 3.77 -13.54 -4.64
N THR A 29 4.47 -12.44 -4.37
CA THR A 29 5.42 -12.31 -3.27
C THR A 29 4.76 -11.52 -2.13
N ALA A 30 4.54 -12.16 -1.02
CA ALA A 30 3.99 -11.60 0.20
C ALA A 30 5.11 -11.13 1.13
N VAL A 31 5.12 -9.83 1.47
CA VAL A 31 6.17 -9.22 2.31
C VAL A 31 5.57 -8.80 3.65
N CYS A 32 6.19 -9.25 4.75
CA CYS A 32 5.70 -8.99 6.10
C CYS A 32 6.85 -8.98 7.14
N ARG A 33 6.55 -8.51 8.34
CA ARG A 33 7.47 -8.60 9.49
C ARG A 33 7.53 -10.02 10.05
N ALA A 34 6.35 -10.64 10.21
CA ALA A 34 6.20 -12.03 10.63
C ALA A 34 5.10 -12.68 9.78
N ALA A 35 5.35 -13.90 9.31
CA ALA A 35 4.36 -14.67 8.58
C ALA A 35 3.28 -15.19 9.54
N ALA A 36 2.02 -15.12 9.13
CA ALA A 36 0.90 -15.77 9.80
C ALA A 36 0.61 -17.12 9.11
N GLU A 37 -0.06 -18.03 9.82
CA GLU A 37 -0.44 -19.34 9.28
C GLU A 37 -1.30 -19.21 8.02
N ASP A 38 -2.33 -18.37 8.06
CA ASP A 38 -3.20 -18.10 6.90
C ASP A 38 -2.44 -17.67 5.65
N LEU A 39 -1.30 -16.97 5.82
CA LEU A 39 -0.45 -16.57 4.69
C LEU A 39 0.36 -17.75 4.14
N ALA A 40 0.82 -18.65 5.02
CA ALA A 40 1.56 -19.85 4.62
C ALA A 40 0.71 -20.79 3.76
N ASP A 41 -0.58 -20.93 4.12
CA ASP A 41 -1.54 -21.80 3.42
C ASP A 41 -1.87 -21.30 2.01
N LEU A 42 -1.62 -20.03 1.71
CA LEU A 42 -1.80 -19.52 0.34
C LEU A 42 -0.81 -20.10 -0.67
N GLY A 43 0.33 -20.65 -0.23
CA GLY A 43 1.40 -21.12 -1.13
C GLY A 43 1.97 -20.00 -2.00
N CYS A 44 2.00 -18.76 -1.49
CA CYS A 44 2.72 -17.64 -2.07
C CYS A 44 4.20 -17.69 -1.68
N ARG A 45 5.05 -17.00 -2.44
CA ARG A 45 6.40 -16.72 -1.95
C ARG A 45 6.30 -15.75 -0.76
N ILE A 46 6.84 -16.13 0.41
CA ILE A 46 6.83 -15.29 1.61
C ILE A 46 8.24 -14.75 1.86
N VAL A 47 8.34 -13.43 2.07
CA VAL A 47 9.55 -12.75 2.53
C VAL A 47 9.22 -12.10 3.87
N SER A 48 9.61 -12.76 4.95
CA SER A 48 9.41 -12.28 6.33
C SER A 48 10.64 -11.52 6.86
N GLY A 49 10.49 -10.87 8.02
CA GLY A 49 11.55 -10.06 8.64
C GLY A 49 11.75 -8.69 8.01
N ILE A 50 10.82 -8.24 7.17
CA ILE A 50 10.91 -6.92 6.52
C ILE A 50 10.08 -5.90 7.30
N ASP A 51 10.76 -4.98 7.97
CA ASP A 51 10.18 -3.76 8.49
C ASP A 51 10.40 -2.64 7.48
N VAL A 52 9.30 -2.05 6.98
CA VAL A 52 9.37 -1.00 5.96
C VAL A 52 10.03 0.30 6.45
N THR A 53 10.20 0.45 7.76
CA THR A 53 10.88 1.61 8.39
C THR A 53 12.37 1.38 8.61
N ASP A 54 12.87 0.14 8.47
CA ASP A 54 14.29 -0.18 8.61
C ASP A 54 14.97 -0.29 7.23
N PRO A 55 15.85 0.69 6.88
CA PRO A 55 16.56 0.68 5.59
C PRO A 55 17.34 -0.60 5.32
N ARG A 56 17.83 -1.29 6.38
CA ARG A 56 18.58 -2.53 6.25
C ARG A 56 17.68 -3.67 5.75
N THR A 57 16.48 -3.80 6.35
CA THR A 57 15.54 -4.87 5.94
C THR A 57 14.96 -4.58 4.56
N VAL A 58 14.69 -3.31 4.22
CA VAL A 58 14.26 -2.91 2.87
C VAL A 58 15.36 -3.17 1.84
N GLY A 59 16.63 -2.90 2.15
CA GLY A 59 17.77 -3.24 1.30
C GLY A 59 17.91 -4.76 1.09
N ASN A 60 17.70 -5.54 2.15
CA ASN A 60 17.68 -7.00 2.07
C ASN A 60 16.56 -7.53 1.16
N LEU A 61 15.36 -6.91 1.22
CA LEU A 61 14.24 -7.27 0.34
C LEU A 61 14.64 -7.16 -1.14
N ALA A 62 15.28 -6.06 -1.54
CA ALA A 62 15.73 -5.88 -2.91
C ALA A 62 16.76 -6.97 -3.35
N SER A 63 17.63 -7.39 -2.43
CA SER A 63 18.61 -8.45 -2.66
C SER A 63 17.95 -9.82 -2.80
N LEU A 64 16.99 -10.15 -1.91
CA LEU A 64 16.24 -11.40 -1.94
C LEU A 64 15.40 -11.56 -3.22
N LEU A 65 15.04 -10.45 -3.87
CA LEU A 65 14.29 -10.43 -5.12
C LEU A 65 15.19 -10.30 -6.35
N GLN A 66 16.49 -10.59 -6.25
CA GLN A 66 17.38 -10.57 -7.39
C GLN A 66 16.87 -11.52 -8.49
N GLY A 67 16.77 -11.00 -9.73
CA GLY A 67 16.24 -11.76 -10.88
C GLY A 67 14.72 -11.78 -10.99
N VAL A 68 13.98 -11.25 -10.01
CA VAL A 68 12.51 -11.12 -10.08
C VAL A 68 12.14 -9.79 -10.74
N SER A 69 11.31 -9.85 -11.79
CA SER A 69 10.65 -8.67 -12.37
C SER A 69 9.26 -8.51 -11.73
N ILE A 70 8.87 -7.29 -11.39
CA ILE A 70 7.61 -7.00 -10.69
C ILE A 70 6.69 -6.22 -11.64
N ASP A 71 5.53 -6.79 -11.98
CA ASP A 71 4.49 -6.12 -12.77
C ASP A 71 3.60 -5.22 -11.90
N LEU A 72 3.37 -5.62 -10.64
CA LEU A 72 2.54 -4.89 -9.68
C LEU A 72 3.20 -4.85 -8.31
N LEU A 73 3.51 -3.66 -7.82
CA LEU A 73 3.89 -3.41 -6.43
C LEU A 73 2.70 -2.81 -5.67
N VAL A 74 2.26 -3.47 -4.60
CA VAL A 74 1.21 -2.96 -3.70
C VAL A 74 1.84 -2.58 -2.36
N ASN A 75 1.98 -1.28 -2.12
CA ASN A 75 2.35 -0.71 -0.84
C ASN A 75 1.12 -0.64 0.07
N ASN A 76 0.85 -1.74 0.80
CA ASN A 76 -0.29 -1.86 1.68
C ASN A 76 0.08 -1.76 3.17
N ALA A 77 1.34 -2.00 3.54
CA ALA A 77 1.77 -1.86 4.94
C ALA A 77 1.39 -0.49 5.52
N GLY A 78 0.77 -0.49 6.69
CA GLY A 78 0.33 0.74 7.34
C GLY A 78 -0.17 0.49 8.75
N ILE A 79 -0.21 1.55 9.54
CA ILE A 79 -0.73 1.57 10.91
C ILE A 79 -1.68 2.76 11.09
N LEU A 80 -2.61 2.63 12.03
CA LEU A 80 -3.43 3.72 12.55
C LEU A 80 -3.31 3.70 14.07
N ILE A 81 -2.85 4.81 14.62
CA ILE A 81 -2.81 5.06 16.06
C ILE A 81 -3.76 6.22 16.30
N GLY A 82 -4.75 6.02 17.16
CA GLY A 82 -5.71 7.08 17.51
C GLY A 82 -5.00 8.15 18.33
N ASP A 83 -5.31 9.40 18.05
CA ASP A 83 -4.84 10.55 18.82
C ASP A 83 -6.01 11.42 19.29
N ARG A 84 -5.78 12.20 20.33
CA ARG A 84 -6.71 13.20 20.84
C ARG A 84 -6.01 14.55 20.86
N PRO A 85 -6.68 15.65 20.48
CA PRO A 85 -6.06 16.98 20.45
C PRO A 85 -5.41 17.38 21.79
N GLU A 86 -6.00 16.93 22.91
CA GLU A 86 -5.55 17.28 24.27
C GLU A 86 -4.33 16.48 24.72
N SER A 87 -3.99 15.39 24.03
CA SER A 87 -2.92 14.46 24.42
C SER A 87 -2.22 13.88 23.21
N LEU A 88 -1.65 14.76 22.36
CA LEU A 88 -0.89 14.31 21.20
C LEU A 88 0.46 13.72 21.62
N ASP A 89 0.69 12.47 21.24
CA ASP A 89 2.00 11.85 21.32
C ASP A 89 2.74 12.02 19.98
N PHE A 90 3.79 12.84 20.01
CA PHE A 90 4.59 13.14 18.81
C PHE A 90 5.40 11.92 18.32
N ASP A 91 5.70 10.96 19.16
CA ASP A 91 6.39 9.74 18.75
C ASP A 91 5.43 8.81 17.98
N ASP A 92 4.17 8.75 18.38
CA ASP A 92 3.13 8.07 17.62
C ASP A 92 2.86 8.75 16.26
N LEU A 93 2.90 10.09 16.20
CA LEU A 93 2.79 10.82 14.94
C LEU A 93 3.98 10.49 14.01
N ARG A 94 5.21 10.53 14.53
CA ARG A 94 6.43 10.18 13.78
C ARG A 94 6.37 8.75 13.28
N ARG A 95 5.97 7.82 14.15
CA ARG A 95 5.86 6.40 13.78
C ARG A 95 4.86 6.16 12.65
N GLN A 96 3.69 6.82 12.70
CA GLN A 96 2.72 6.74 11.62
C GLN A 96 3.26 7.33 10.31
N PHE A 97 3.99 8.44 10.38
CA PHE A 97 4.63 9.04 9.22
C PHE A 97 5.69 8.11 8.61
N GLU A 98 6.54 7.52 9.43
CA GLU A 98 7.57 6.58 8.97
C GLU A 98 6.97 5.36 8.29
N VAL A 99 5.99 4.70 8.93
CA VAL A 99 5.39 3.47 8.39
C VAL A 99 4.53 3.78 7.17
N ASN A 100 3.66 4.80 7.24
CA ASN A 100 2.62 5.02 6.24
C ASN A 100 3.08 5.84 5.03
N ALA A 101 4.15 6.63 5.15
CA ALA A 101 4.65 7.51 4.09
C ALA A 101 6.08 7.14 3.66
N LEU A 102 7.05 7.19 4.57
CA LEU A 102 8.44 6.92 4.21
C LEU A 102 8.69 5.45 3.88
N GLY A 103 8.02 4.51 4.55
CA GLY A 103 8.12 3.08 4.26
C GLY A 103 7.75 2.73 2.82
N PRO A 104 6.56 3.10 2.31
CA PRO A 104 6.19 2.92 0.90
C PRO A 104 7.16 3.56 -0.09
N LEU A 105 7.68 4.76 0.23
CA LEU A 105 8.72 5.40 -0.59
C LEU A 105 10.00 4.56 -0.62
N ALA A 106 10.49 4.14 0.55
CA ALA A 106 11.72 3.35 0.67
C ALA A 106 11.61 2.02 -0.09
N VAL A 107 10.50 1.30 0.09
CA VAL A 107 10.23 0.04 -0.62
C VAL A 107 10.17 0.27 -2.13
N THR A 108 9.43 1.29 -2.58
CA THR A 108 9.30 1.58 -4.02
C THR A 108 10.66 1.93 -4.63
N ARG A 109 11.47 2.77 -3.96
CA ARG A 109 12.82 3.14 -4.42
C ARG A 109 13.76 1.93 -4.48
N ALA A 110 13.76 1.08 -3.46
CA ALA A 110 14.59 -0.12 -3.41
C ALA A 110 14.22 -1.12 -4.52
N LEU A 111 12.92 -1.21 -4.84
CA LEU A 111 12.42 -2.13 -5.86
C LEU A 111 12.27 -1.50 -7.26
N ALA A 112 12.49 -0.20 -7.42
CA ALA A 112 12.36 0.48 -8.72
C ALA A 112 13.16 -0.21 -9.85
N PRO A 113 14.40 -0.71 -9.64
CA PRO A 113 15.12 -1.45 -10.67
C PRO A 113 14.46 -2.80 -11.05
N ARG A 114 13.56 -3.32 -10.21
CA ARG A 114 12.84 -4.59 -10.42
C ARG A 114 11.46 -4.38 -11.03
N LEU A 115 10.93 -3.17 -10.97
CA LEU A 115 9.65 -2.86 -11.61
C LEU A 115 9.79 -3.00 -13.12
N ARG A 116 8.89 -3.73 -13.73
CA ARG A 116 8.83 -3.86 -15.19
C ARG A 116 8.34 -2.57 -15.81
N ASP A 117 8.91 -2.19 -16.95
CA ASP A 117 8.39 -1.07 -17.73
C ASP A 117 6.94 -1.38 -18.15
N GLY A 118 6.05 -0.41 -18.02
CA GLY A 118 4.60 -0.60 -18.19
C GLY A 118 3.89 -1.22 -16.98
N GLY A 119 4.62 -1.48 -15.87
CA GLY A 119 4.07 -2.00 -14.62
C GLY A 119 3.28 -0.97 -13.82
N LYS A 120 2.86 -1.36 -12.61
CA LYS A 120 2.04 -0.50 -11.73
C LYS A 120 2.56 -0.52 -10.30
N VAL A 121 2.42 0.63 -9.63
CA VAL A 121 2.62 0.79 -8.19
C VAL A 121 1.32 1.28 -7.57
N ALA A 122 0.72 0.51 -6.69
CA ALA A 122 -0.46 0.88 -5.93
C ALA A 122 -0.06 1.29 -4.51
N MET A 123 -0.39 2.53 -4.13
CA MET A 123 -0.23 3.07 -2.78
C MET A 123 -1.57 2.97 -2.05
N ILE A 124 -1.67 2.09 -1.06
CA ILE A 124 -2.91 2.01 -0.26
C ILE A 124 -2.90 3.16 0.74
N THR A 125 -3.65 4.18 0.38
CA THR A 125 -3.80 5.41 1.14
C THR A 125 -5.16 5.48 1.84
N SER A 126 -5.65 6.66 2.14
CA SER A 126 -6.95 6.88 2.78
C SER A 126 -7.56 8.21 2.35
N ARG A 127 -8.89 8.28 2.24
CA ARG A 127 -9.65 9.54 2.12
C ARG A 127 -9.26 10.53 3.23
N MET A 128 -8.86 10.03 4.39
CA MET A 128 -8.35 10.87 5.48
C MET A 128 -7.05 11.61 5.14
N GLY A 129 -6.35 11.24 4.06
CA GLY A 129 -5.21 11.99 3.51
C GLY A 129 -5.60 13.13 2.57
N SER A 130 -6.88 13.32 2.29
CA SER A 130 -7.38 14.47 1.52
C SER A 130 -7.50 15.70 2.43
N ILE A 131 -6.94 16.82 2.02
CA ILE A 131 -7.10 18.12 2.70
C ILE A 131 -8.47 18.71 2.37
N ALA A 132 -8.89 18.63 1.09
CA ALA A 132 -10.15 19.17 0.63
C ALA A 132 -11.37 18.43 1.22
N ASP A 133 -11.24 17.14 1.52
CA ASP A 133 -12.30 16.29 2.06
C ASP A 133 -12.26 16.18 3.61
N ASN A 134 -11.41 16.98 4.27
CA ASN A 134 -11.26 16.96 5.71
C ASN A 134 -12.28 17.86 6.41
N SER A 135 -13.47 17.35 6.64
CA SER A 135 -14.54 18.05 7.36
C SER A 135 -14.65 17.73 8.85
N SER A 136 -13.94 16.67 9.34
CA SER A 136 -14.10 16.17 10.71
C SER A 136 -12.90 16.39 11.63
N GLY A 137 -11.71 16.68 11.10
CA GLY A 137 -10.48 16.81 11.89
C GLY A 137 -10.07 15.52 12.60
N GLY A 138 -9.27 15.63 13.68
CA GLY A 138 -8.75 14.51 14.45
C GLY A 138 -7.79 13.61 13.69
N TYR A 139 -7.29 12.56 14.32
CA TYR A 139 -6.36 11.59 13.73
C TYR A 139 -5.16 12.28 13.04
N TYR A 140 -4.53 13.23 13.73
CA TYR A 140 -3.47 14.08 13.18
C TYR A 140 -2.36 13.24 12.54
N GLY A 141 -1.82 12.27 13.29
CA GLY A 141 -0.73 11.42 12.77
C GLY A 141 -1.12 10.63 11.54
N TYR A 142 -2.32 10.03 11.54
CA TYR A 142 -2.79 9.25 10.41
C TYR A 142 -3.05 10.11 9.19
N ARG A 143 -3.80 11.22 9.35
CA ARG A 143 -4.11 12.15 8.25
C ARG A 143 -2.85 12.72 7.61
N VAL A 144 -1.92 13.24 8.43
CA VAL A 144 -0.65 13.79 7.95
C VAL A 144 0.14 12.73 7.21
N SER A 145 0.24 11.50 7.75
CA SER A 145 0.98 10.42 7.10
C SER A 145 0.38 10.02 5.75
N LYS A 146 -0.97 10.00 5.63
CA LYS A 146 -1.63 9.65 4.37
C LYS A 146 -1.62 10.80 3.34
N ALA A 147 -1.67 12.05 3.79
CA ALA A 147 -1.44 13.21 2.92
C ALA A 147 0.01 13.21 2.37
N ALA A 148 0.98 12.91 3.23
CA ALA A 148 2.37 12.75 2.81
C ALA A 148 2.55 11.59 1.82
N LEU A 149 1.93 10.44 2.05
CA LEU A 149 1.93 9.32 1.11
C LEU A 149 1.36 9.72 -0.26
N ASN A 150 0.27 10.49 -0.28
CA ASN A 150 -0.33 11.02 -1.49
C ASN A 150 0.67 11.90 -2.27
N MET A 151 1.35 12.83 -1.59
CA MET A 151 2.36 13.69 -2.20
C MET A 151 3.55 12.88 -2.73
N LEU A 152 4.05 11.92 -1.96
CA LEU A 152 5.15 11.04 -2.38
C LEU A 152 4.73 10.18 -3.58
N GLY A 153 3.48 9.71 -3.62
CA GLY A 153 2.93 8.97 -4.75
C GLY A 153 2.88 9.81 -6.03
N VAL A 154 2.50 11.08 -5.96
CA VAL A 154 2.53 12.01 -7.10
C VAL A 154 3.97 12.21 -7.60
N ASN A 155 4.93 12.41 -6.70
CA ASN A 155 6.34 12.56 -7.07
C ASN A 155 6.87 11.30 -7.77
N LEU A 156 6.56 10.11 -7.25
CA LEU A 156 6.92 8.83 -7.87
C LEU A 156 6.24 8.64 -9.23
N ALA A 157 5.00 9.13 -9.40
CA ALA A 157 4.30 9.09 -10.68
C ALA A 157 5.05 9.91 -11.75
N HIS A 158 5.57 11.09 -11.40
CA HIS A 158 6.42 11.88 -12.31
C HIS A 158 7.74 11.17 -12.61
N GLU A 159 8.41 10.63 -11.59
CA GLU A 159 9.71 9.95 -11.73
C GLU A 159 9.61 8.69 -12.62
N LEU A 160 8.56 7.89 -12.43
CA LEU A 160 8.43 6.60 -13.11
C LEU A 160 7.70 6.66 -14.46
N ARG A 161 7.16 7.83 -14.82
CA ARG A 161 6.39 8.03 -16.06
C ARG A 161 7.16 7.65 -17.32
N SER A 162 8.44 8.00 -17.39
CA SER A 162 9.28 7.70 -18.56
C SER A 162 9.46 6.21 -18.82
N ARG A 163 9.25 5.37 -17.80
CA ARG A 163 9.25 3.92 -17.87
C ARG A 163 7.86 3.33 -18.13
N GLY A 164 6.85 4.17 -18.35
CA GLY A 164 5.46 3.74 -18.52
C GLY A 164 4.82 3.17 -17.25
N ILE A 165 5.44 3.35 -16.07
CA ILE A 165 4.93 2.79 -14.80
C ILE A 165 3.89 3.73 -14.22
N ALA A 166 2.68 3.21 -13.98
CA ALA A 166 1.61 3.97 -13.33
C ALA A 166 1.71 3.87 -11.81
N VAL A 167 1.60 5.02 -11.12
CA VAL A 167 1.51 5.10 -9.65
C VAL A 167 0.12 5.57 -9.27
N LEU A 168 -0.61 4.75 -8.51
CA LEU A 168 -2.01 4.93 -8.19
C LEU A 168 -2.20 5.08 -6.68
N MET A 169 -2.83 6.16 -6.22
CA MET A 169 -3.22 6.32 -4.82
C MET A 169 -4.64 5.81 -4.64
N LEU A 170 -4.82 4.79 -3.79
CA LEU A 170 -6.07 4.06 -3.65
C LEU A 170 -6.56 4.06 -2.20
N HIS A 171 -7.80 4.53 -1.99
CA HIS A 171 -8.51 4.41 -0.72
C HIS A 171 -9.42 3.17 -0.77
N PRO A 172 -9.23 2.19 0.14
CA PRO A 172 -10.00 0.95 0.13
C PRO A 172 -11.45 1.08 0.63
N GLY A 173 -11.82 2.26 1.16
CA GLY A 173 -13.03 2.43 1.97
C GLY A 173 -12.76 2.16 3.47
N MET A 174 -13.82 2.15 4.26
CA MET A 174 -13.77 1.65 5.64
C MET A 174 -13.93 0.13 5.60
N VAL A 175 -12.88 -0.59 5.96
CA VAL A 175 -12.80 -2.06 5.79
C VAL A 175 -12.77 -2.74 7.15
N ALA A 176 -13.53 -3.82 7.31
CA ALA A 176 -13.70 -4.58 8.56
C ALA A 176 -12.43 -5.36 8.95
N THR A 177 -11.40 -4.63 9.39
CA THR A 177 -10.12 -5.15 9.86
C THR A 177 -9.94 -4.89 11.36
N GLU A 178 -8.88 -5.41 11.95
CA GLU A 178 -8.51 -5.04 13.34
C GLU A 178 -8.27 -3.54 13.50
N MET A 179 -7.72 -2.89 12.47
CA MET A 179 -7.44 -1.45 12.45
C MET A 179 -8.70 -0.59 12.64
N THR A 180 -9.85 -1.05 12.15
CA THR A 180 -11.13 -0.34 12.22
C THR A 180 -12.08 -0.91 13.31
N GLY A 181 -11.57 -1.78 14.20
CA GLY A 181 -12.41 -2.50 15.14
C GLY A 181 -13.44 -3.40 14.45
N ARG A 182 -13.10 -3.95 13.28
CA ARG A 182 -13.95 -4.82 12.44
C ARG A 182 -15.21 -4.12 11.91
N GLN A 183 -15.16 -2.79 11.77
CA GLN A 183 -16.24 -2.00 11.17
C GLN A 183 -15.95 -1.72 9.69
N GLY A 184 -17.00 -1.68 8.88
CA GLY A 184 -16.92 -1.38 7.46
C GLY A 184 -17.32 -2.53 6.55
N ILE A 185 -16.91 -2.46 5.29
CA ILE A 185 -17.17 -3.51 4.30
C ILE A 185 -16.28 -4.74 4.54
N PRO A 186 -16.70 -5.94 4.08
CA PRO A 186 -15.88 -7.14 4.13
C PRO A 186 -14.50 -6.93 3.49
N VAL A 187 -13.47 -7.58 4.04
CA VAL A 187 -12.10 -7.47 3.53
C VAL A 187 -12.01 -8.01 2.10
N GLU A 188 -12.78 -9.04 1.80
CA GLU A 188 -12.89 -9.68 0.49
C GLU A 188 -13.38 -8.71 -0.58
N ASP A 189 -14.43 -7.95 -0.25
CA ASP A 189 -15.01 -6.96 -1.16
C ASP A 189 -14.05 -5.80 -1.40
N ALA A 190 -13.40 -5.32 -0.34
CA ALA A 190 -12.40 -4.25 -0.46
C ALA A 190 -11.22 -4.66 -1.33
N ALA A 191 -10.71 -5.87 -1.17
CA ALA A 191 -9.60 -6.39 -1.98
C ALA A 191 -10.02 -6.56 -3.44
N ALA A 192 -11.22 -7.08 -3.70
CA ALA A 192 -11.77 -7.23 -5.05
C ALA A 192 -11.87 -5.87 -5.76
N MET A 193 -12.46 -4.87 -5.10
CA MET A 193 -12.58 -3.52 -5.65
C MET A 193 -11.21 -2.86 -5.89
N LEU A 194 -10.24 -3.07 -5.00
CA LEU A 194 -8.87 -2.56 -5.19
C LEU A 194 -8.21 -3.18 -6.41
N ILE A 195 -8.31 -4.50 -6.59
CA ILE A 195 -7.75 -5.21 -7.74
C ILE A 195 -8.42 -4.74 -9.03
N GLU A 196 -9.75 -4.65 -9.05
CA GLU A 196 -10.48 -4.11 -10.19
C GLU A 196 -9.98 -2.70 -10.56
N ARG A 197 -9.79 -1.83 -9.55
CA ARG A 197 -9.29 -0.47 -9.78
C ARG A 197 -7.86 -0.47 -10.31
N ILE A 198 -6.98 -1.31 -9.77
CA ILE A 198 -5.60 -1.46 -10.25
C ILE A 198 -5.57 -1.93 -11.70
N GLU A 199 -6.44 -2.87 -12.09
CA GLU A 199 -6.49 -3.36 -13.48
C GLU A 199 -7.00 -2.29 -14.45
N GLN A 200 -8.03 -1.53 -14.08
CA GLN A 200 -8.66 -0.53 -14.94
C GLN A 200 -7.84 0.75 -15.12
N LEU A 201 -7.11 1.19 -14.08
CA LEU A 201 -6.32 2.42 -14.16
C LEU A 201 -4.95 2.15 -14.80
N GLY A 202 -4.52 3.05 -15.66
CA GLY A 202 -3.25 2.96 -16.39
C GLY A 202 -2.41 4.23 -16.27
N LEU A 203 -1.47 4.39 -17.21
CA LEU A 203 -0.53 5.51 -17.21
C LEU A 203 -1.22 6.88 -17.33
N GLU A 204 -2.38 6.94 -18.00
CA GLU A 204 -3.15 8.19 -18.12
C GLU A 204 -3.70 8.67 -16.77
N GLN A 205 -3.92 7.75 -15.83
CA GLN A 205 -4.39 8.04 -14.49
C GLN A 205 -3.24 8.04 -13.46
N THR A 206 -1.98 7.95 -13.89
CA THR A 206 -0.85 7.99 -12.97
C THR A 206 -0.84 9.29 -12.16
N GLY A 207 -0.53 9.20 -10.88
CA GLY A 207 -0.52 10.37 -10.01
C GLY A 207 -1.91 10.86 -9.61
N THR A 208 -2.96 10.05 -9.70
CA THR A 208 -4.33 10.42 -9.28
C THR A 208 -4.82 9.59 -8.10
N PHE A 209 -5.81 10.14 -7.38
CA PHE A 209 -6.33 9.57 -6.15
C PHE A 209 -7.75 9.05 -6.34
N TRP A 210 -7.98 7.78 -5.97
CA TRP A 210 -9.24 7.09 -6.22
C TRP A 210 -9.72 6.31 -5.00
N HIS A 211 -11.02 6.30 -4.81
CA HIS A 211 -11.68 5.29 -3.99
C HIS A 211 -11.75 3.98 -4.77
N ALA A 212 -11.64 2.84 -4.08
CA ALA A 212 -11.76 1.51 -4.70
C ALA A 212 -13.06 1.31 -5.47
N ASN A 213 -14.16 1.98 -5.07
CA ASN A 213 -15.45 1.95 -5.76
C ASN A 213 -15.49 2.69 -7.12
N GLY A 214 -14.42 3.38 -7.50
CA GLY A 214 -14.32 4.11 -8.77
C GLY A 214 -14.53 5.62 -8.69
N GLU A 215 -14.80 6.16 -7.51
CA GLU A 215 -14.86 7.61 -7.28
C GLU A 215 -13.45 8.21 -7.33
N ARG A 216 -13.27 9.29 -8.11
CA ARG A 216 -12.05 10.09 -8.05
C ARG A 216 -12.10 10.99 -6.83
N LEU A 217 -11.09 10.91 -5.97
CA LEU A 217 -11.02 11.68 -4.74
C LEU A 217 -10.25 12.98 -4.92
N PRO A 218 -10.61 14.06 -4.21
CA PRO A 218 -9.84 15.29 -4.16
C PRO A 218 -8.60 15.10 -3.25
N TRP A 219 -7.62 15.99 -3.45
CA TRP A 219 -6.42 16.07 -2.60
C TRP A 219 -6.64 16.74 -1.25
#